data_fdc1df6970dd4a5402368d3184055462
#
_entry.id   fdc1df6970dd4a5402368d3184055462
#
_cell.length_a   1.000
_cell.length_b   1.000
_cell.length_c   1.000
_cell.angle_alpha   90.00
_cell.angle_beta   90.00
_cell.angle_gamma   90.00
#
_symmetry.space_group_name_H-M   'P 1'
#
loop_
_entity.id
_entity.type
_entity.pdbx_description
1 polymer ?
#
loop_
_entity_poly.entity_id
_entity_poly.type
_entity_poly.pdbx_seq_one_letter_code
_entity_poly.pdbx_strand_id
1 'polypeptide(L)'
;MKIAFLGDSITFGYGLERKEDGYASLICRQMGVEEANFGITGTLMARAGMNREDGRSFLDRLYLLKDAGFAVIFGGTNDYFWSDRPIGNKDSGEDHFAGAVDAICRNIVDMLGTGKVLLVTPYRHNGIGNFYGGRHFEESNRHDTDQKNFHGHCLEEYVDILVQVAGDYNIPVLNLHEQQGFDWKIHTLDGCHPNEEGHKWLAGQIGQSITARAD
;
A
#
# COMPACT_ATOMS: atom_id res chain seq x y z
N MET A 1 13.26 -17.69 8.10
CA MET A 1 12.02 -16.86 8.26
C MET A 1 11.54 -16.47 6.88
N LYS A 2 10.22 -16.38 6.66
CA LYS A 2 9.62 -15.93 5.40
C LYS A 2 8.91 -14.59 5.65
N ILE A 3 9.19 -13.58 4.81
CA ILE A 3 8.47 -12.32 4.82
C ILE A 3 7.49 -12.32 3.64
N ALA A 4 6.22 -12.08 3.94
CA ALA A 4 5.16 -11.98 2.94
C ALA A 4 4.79 -10.51 2.71
N PHE A 5 4.68 -10.10 1.45
CA PHE A 5 4.33 -8.75 1.04
C PHE A 5 3.00 -8.79 0.31
N LEU A 6 1.97 -8.22 0.90
CA LEU A 6 0.66 -8.01 0.27
C LEU A 6 0.59 -6.57 -0.24
N GLY A 7 0.30 -6.41 -1.52
CA GLY A 7 0.28 -5.09 -2.12
C GLY A 7 -0.30 -5.03 -3.52
N ASP A 8 -0.12 -3.89 -4.14
CA ASP A 8 -0.57 -3.55 -5.48
C ASP A 8 0.58 -3.56 -6.51
N SER A 9 0.52 -2.65 -7.51
CA SER A 9 1.55 -2.48 -8.54
C SER A 9 2.92 -2.12 -7.99
N ILE A 10 2.99 -1.38 -6.89
CA ILE A 10 4.24 -0.98 -6.25
C ILE A 10 4.94 -2.22 -5.67
N THR A 11 4.20 -3.06 -4.98
CA THR A 11 4.71 -4.33 -4.42
C THR A 11 5.05 -5.33 -5.53
N PHE A 12 4.26 -5.36 -6.60
CA PHE A 12 4.54 -6.16 -7.80
C PHE A 12 5.85 -5.75 -8.51
N GLY A 13 6.32 -4.51 -8.31
CA GLY A 13 7.45 -3.92 -9.04
C GLY A 13 7.07 -3.54 -10.47
N TYR A 14 5.92 -2.86 -10.64
CA TYR A 14 5.48 -2.40 -11.96
C TYR A 14 6.53 -1.46 -12.58
N GLY A 15 6.83 -1.70 -13.86
CA GLY A 15 7.78 -0.90 -14.62
C GLY A 15 9.25 -1.26 -14.42
N LEU A 16 9.60 -2.11 -13.45
CA LEU A 16 10.96 -2.63 -13.32
C LEU A 16 11.26 -3.67 -14.42
N GLU A 17 12.45 -3.57 -15.01
CA GLU A 17 12.94 -4.57 -15.96
C GLU A 17 13.13 -5.93 -15.27
N ARG A 18 13.65 -5.91 -14.04
CA ARG A 18 13.92 -7.08 -13.24
C ARG A 18 13.14 -7.01 -11.92
N LYS A 19 12.35 -8.03 -11.65
CA LYS A 19 11.53 -8.09 -10.42
C LYS A 19 12.37 -8.17 -9.14
N GLU A 20 13.57 -8.75 -9.22
CA GLU A 20 14.51 -8.79 -8.12
C GLU A 20 15.06 -7.42 -7.69
N ASP A 21 14.83 -6.36 -8.44
CA ASP A 21 15.15 -4.97 -8.06
C ASP A 21 13.99 -4.28 -7.32
N GLY A 22 12.86 -4.98 -7.15
CA GLY A 22 11.76 -4.54 -6.32
C GLY A 22 12.11 -4.50 -4.82
N TYR A 23 11.48 -3.59 -4.09
CA TYR A 23 11.78 -3.37 -2.66
C TYR A 23 11.67 -4.64 -1.81
N ALA A 24 10.69 -5.50 -2.09
CA ALA A 24 10.47 -6.75 -1.37
C ALA A 24 11.68 -7.70 -1.52
N SER A 25 12.15 -7.88 -2.75
CA SER A 25 13.32 -8.71 -3.05
C SER A 25 14.60 -8.12 -2.48
N LEU A 26 14.77 -6.79 -2.53
CA LEU A 26 15.90 -6.10 -1.93
C LEU A 26 15.97 -6.33 -0.43
N ILE A 27 14.85 -6.18 0.30
CA ILE A 27 14.74 -6.45 1.73
C ILE A 27 15.11 -7.89 2.05
N CYS A 28 14.46 -8.84 1.39
CA CYS A 28 14.67 -10.27 1.68
C CYS A 28 16.09 -10.72 1.40
N ARG A 29 16.71 -10.23 0.32
CA ARG A 29 18.11 -10.48 0.01
C ARG A 29 19.06 -9.91 1.07
N GLN A 30 18.81 -8.68 1.52
CA GLN A 30 19.62 -8.03 2.56
C GLN A 30 19.51 -8.73 3.91
N MET A 31 18.33 -9.21 4.26
CA MET A 31 18.06 -9.89 5.53
C MET A 31 18.37 -11.40 5.48
N GLY A 32 18.67 -11.98 4.32
CA GLY A 32 18.90 -13.42 4.16
C GLY A 32 17.67 -14.28 4.47
N VAL A 33 16.47 -13.80 4.09
CA VAL A 33 15.19 -14.48 4.36
C VAL A 33 14.43 -14.80 3.08
N GLU A 34 13.45 -15.70 3.16
CA GLU A 34 12.59 -16.09 2.05
C GLU A 34 11.58 -14.98 1.74
N GLU A 35 11.39 -14.66 0.46
CA GLU A 35 10.37 -13.74 -0.04
C GLU A 35 9.09 -14.48 -0.44
N ALA A 36 7.93 -13.89 -0.08
CA ALA A 36 6.64 -14.24 -0.66
C ALA A 36 5.94 -12.94 -1.11
N ASN A 37 6.04 -12.63 -2.40
CA ASN A 37 5.48 -11.40 -2.96
C ASN A 37 4.09 -11.66 -3.56
N PHE A 38 3.07 -11.03 -2.99
CA PHE A 38 1.67 -11.08 -3.40
C PHE A 38 1.18 -9.74 -3.95
N GLY A 39 2.04 -8.97 -4.59
CA GLY A 39 1.68 -7.75 -5.31
C GLY A 39 0.86 -8.05 -6.55
N ILE A 40 -0.28 -7.38 -6.73
CA ILE A 40 -1.10 -7.45 -7.95
C ILE A 40 -1.45 -6.04 -8.41
N THR A 41 -1.08 -5.70 -9.64
CA THR A 41 -1.28 -4.37 -10.22
C THR A 41 -2.75 -3.95 -10.22
N GLY A 42 -3.01 -2.71 -9.81
CA GLY A 42 -4.33 -2.07 -9.85
C GLY A 42 -5.30 -2.53 -8.77
N THR A 43 -4.87 -3.35 -7.80
CA THR A 43 -5.76 -3.83 -6.75
C THR A 43 -5.94 -2.83 -5.62
N LEU A 44 -7.15 -2.78 -5.06
CA LEU A 44 -7.54 -1.97 -3.93
C LEU A 44 -7.46 -2.78 -2.63
N MET A 45 -7.41 -2.11 -1.50
CA MET A 45 -7.61 -2.75 -0.20
C MET A 45 -9.07 -3.17 -0.04
N ALA A 46 -10.00 -2.29 -0.44
CA ALA A 46 -11.44 -2.51 -0.40
C ALA A 46 -11.95 -3.45 -1.50
N ARG A 47 -13.09 -4.10 -1.24
CA ARG A 47 -13.87 -4.84 -2.24
C ARG A 47 -14.70 -3.89 -3.11
N ALA A 48 -14.04 -2.94 -3.76
CA ALA A 48 -14.64 -1.86 -4.53
C ALA A 48 -14.04 -1.79 -5.94
N GLY A 49 -14.66 -1.01 -6.81
CA GLY A 49 -14.20 -0.81 -8.18
C GLY A 49 -14.03 -2.12 -8.92
N MET A 50 -12.92 -2.27 -9.63
CA MET A 50 -12.60 -3.45 -10.42
C MET A 50 -12.32 -4.73 -9.61
N ASN A 51 -12.22 -4.63 -8.27
CA ASN A 51 -12.00 -5.80 -7.41
C ASN A 51 -13.30 -6.51 -6.99
N ARG A 52 -14.47 -5.91 -7.22
CA ARG A 52 -15.73 -6.40 -6.63
C ARG A 52 -16.11 -7.82 -7.06
N GLU A 53 -15.75 -8.23 -8.26
CA GLU A 53 -16.21 -9.48 -8.88
C GLU A 53 -15.11 -10.52 -9.07
N ASP A 54 -13.83 -10.14 -8.98
CA ASP A 54 -12.71 -11.02 -9.32
C ASP A 54 -11.86 -11.50 -8.14
N GLY A 55 -12.24 -11.11 -6.92
CA GLY A 55 -11.57 -11.58 -5.71
C GLY A 55 -10.12 -11.10 -5.55
N ARG A 56 -9.75 -9.96 -6.15
CA ARG A 56 -8.38 -9.46 -6.13
C ARG A 56 -8.07 -8.48 -5.02
N SER A 57 -9.05 -7.96 -4.29
CA SER A 57 -8.79 -6.98 -3.23
C SER A 57 -7.75 -7.52 -2.24
N PHE A 58 -7.11 -6.63 -1.47
CA PHE A 58 -6.20 -7.08 -0.42
C PHE A 58 -6.93 -7.96 0.59
N LEU A 59 -8.16 -7.57 0.94
CA LEU A 59 -8.97 -8.34 1.87
C LEU A 59 -9.25 -9.77 1.38
N ASP A 60 -9.53 -9.96 0.08
CA ASP A 60 -9.76 -11.28 -0.50
C ASP A 60 -8.50 -12.15 -0.53
N ARG A 61 -7.31 -11.54 -0.57
CA ARG A 61 -6.00 -12.22 -0.63
C ARG A 61 -5.29 -12.35 0.71
N LEU A 62 -5.91 -11.86 1.78
CA LEU A 62 -5.29 -11.84 3.11
C LEU A 62 -4.86 -13.24 3.59
N TYR A 63 -5.61 -14.27 3.22
CA TYR A 63 -5.32 -15.68 3.55
C TYR A 63 -3.95 -16.16 3.06
N LEU A 64 -3.35 -15.50 2.05
CA LEU A 64 -2.02 -15.83 1.54
C LEU A 64 -0.91 -15.55 2.57
N LEU A 65 -1.20 -14.73 3.58
CA LEU A 65 -0.24 -14.36 4.63
C LEU A 65 -0.18 -15.37 5.77
N LYS A 66 -1.05 -16.38 5.81
CA LYS A 66 -1.22 -17.32 6.95
C LYS A 66 0.08 -18.03 7.40
N ASP A 67 1.00 -18.30 6.45
CA ASP A 67 2.25 -18.99 6.74
C ASP A 67 3.47 -18.05 6.79
N ALA A 68 3.23 -16.74 6.89
CA ALA A 68 4.29 -15.75 6.99
C ALA A 68 4.91 -15.72 8.39
N GLY A 69 6.23 -15.65 8.46
CA GLY A 69 6.93 -15.31 9.68
C GLY A 69 6.80 -13.83 10.04
N PHE A 70 6.67 -12.97 9.00
CA PHE A 70 6.35 -11.55 9.09
C PHE A 70 5.57 -11.11 7.85
N ALA A 71 4.62 -10.21 7.99
CA ALA A 71 3.81 -9.67 6.91
C ALA A 71 3.98 -8.16 6.75
N VAL A 72 4.14 -7.70 5.52
CA VAL A 72 4.10 -6.29 5.13
C VAL A 72 2.88 -6.07 4.26
N ILE A 73 2.01 -5.14 4.64
CA ILE A 73 0.81 -4.78 3.87
C ILE A 73 0.97 -3.32 3.42
N PHE A 74 1.12 -3.11 2.12
CA PHE A 74 1.37 -1.80 1.53
C PHE A 74 0.33 -1.47 0.46
N GLY A 75 -0.57 -0.53 0.73
CA GLY A 75 -1.67 -0.17 -0.16
C GLY A 75 -2.39 1.12 0.22
N GLY A 76 -3.52 1.38 -0.47
CA GLY A 76 -4.35 2.56 -0.29
C GLY A 76 -4.27 3.55 -1.46
N THR A 77 -3.19 3.52 -2.25
CA THR A 77 -3.02 4.37 -3.43
C THR A 77 -4.14 4.14 -4.46
N ASN A 78 -4.45 2.88 -4.75
CA ASN A 78 -5.51 2.57 -5.72
C ASN A 78 -6.92 2.84 -5.17
N ASP A 79 -7.14 2.70 -3.88
CA ASP A 79 -8.42 3.08 -3.25
C ASP A 79 -8.68 4.57 -3.43
N TYR A 80 -7.66 5.41 -3.24
CA TYR A 80 -7.75 6.84 -3.51
C TYR A 80 -8.04 7.14 -4.98
N PHE A 81 -7.40 6.45 -5.94
CA PHE A 81 -7.55 6.73 -7.36
C PHE A 81 -8.79 6.10 -8.00
N TRP A 82 -9.16 4.88 -7.61
CA TRP A 82 -10.03 4.03 -8.43
C TRP A 82 -11.25 3.48 -7.70
N SER A 83 -11.42 3.79 -6.40
CA SER A 83 -12.60 3.34 -5.70
C SER A 83 -13.86 3.99 -6.31
N ASP A 84 -14.88 3.17 -6.58
CA ASP A 84 -16.22 3.63 -6.94
C ASP A 84 -17.11 3.85 -5.71
N ARG A 85 -16.54 3.77 -4.51
CA ARG A 85 -17.17 3.99 -3.22
C ARG A 85 -16.54 5.15 -2.47
N PRO A 86 -17.32 5.89 -1.69
CA PRO A 86 -16.76 6.86 -0.74
C PRO A 86 -15.77 6.20 0.22
N ILE A 87 -14.90 6.99 0.82
CA ILE A 87 -13.87 6.50 1.76
C ILE A 87 -14.48 5.74 2.94
N GLY A 88 -15.69 6.13 3.39
CA GLY A 88 -16.40 5.49 4.49
C GLY A 88 -15.80 5.78 5.87
N ASN A 89 -16.22 4.98 6.85
CA ASN A 89 -15.65 4.91 8.18
C ASN A 89 -15.49 3.43 8.59
N LYS A 90 -14.94 3.12 9.75
CA LYS A 90 -14.69 1.74 10.20
C LYS A 90 -15.93 0.86 10.31
N ASP A 91 -17.10 1.46 10.48
CA ASP A 91 -18.39 0.75 10.56
C ASP A 91 -19.04 0.57 9.19
N SER A 92 -18.42 1.08 8.12
CA SER A 92 -18.84 0.87 6.73
C SER A 92 -18.54 -0.57 6.29
N GLY A 93 -19.20 -1.01 5.21
CA GLY A 93 -18.92 -2.32 4.61
C GLY A 93 -17.50 -2.42 4.04
N GLU A 94 -17.06 -3.65 3.77
CA GLU A 94 -15.74 -3.97 3.22
C GLU A 94 -15.54 -3.48 1.77
N ASP A 95 -16.57 -2.94 1.14
CA ASP A 95 -16.53 -2.21 -0.14
C ASP A 95 -16.15 -0.72 0.03
N HIS A 96 -16.04 -0.22 1.26
CA HIS A 96 -15.51 1.10 1.58
C HIS A 96 -14.09 0.96 2.13
N PHE A 97 -13.22 1.91 1.82
CA PHE A 97 -11.81 1.85 2.21
C PHE A 97 -11.63 1.68 3.73
N ALA A 98 -12.27 2.52 4.54
CA ALA A 98 -12.11 2.46 5.99
C ALA A 98 -12.63 1.13 6.60
N GLY A 99 -13.76 0.62 6.11
CA GLY A 99 -14.29 -0.69 6.53
C GLY A 99 -13.40 -1.85 6.10
N ALA A 100 -12.79 -1.78 4.91
CA ALA A 100 -11.85 -2.78 4.44
C ALA A 100 -10.55 -2.77 5.27
N VAL A 101 -10.02 -1.59 5.60
CA VAL A 101 -8.85 -1.45 6.49
C VAL A 101 -9.13 -2.06 7.85
N ASP A 102 -10.31 -1.78 8.45
CA ASP A 102 -10.73 -2.40 9.72
C ASP A 102 -10.75 -3.92 9.62
N ALA A 103 -11.40 -4.46 8.58
CA ALA A 103 -11.47 -5.90 8.37
C ALA A 103 -10.07 -6.53 8.15
N ILE A 104 -9.18 -5.88 7.40
CA ILE A 104 -7.79 -6.32 7.20
C ILE A 104 -7.06 -6.35 8.55
N CYS A 105 -7.11 -5.27 9.33
CA CYS A 105 -6.43 -5.17 10.62
C CYS A 105 -6.92 -6.24 11.60
N ARG A 106 -8.22 -6.41 11.73
CA ARG A 106 -8.81 -7.45 12.57
C ARG A 106 -8.35 -8.84 12.17
N ASN A 107 -8.52 -9.21 10.89
CA ASN A 107 -8.20 -10.56 10.43
C ASN A 107 -6.71 -10.87 10.48
N ILE A 108 -5.82 -9.90 10.20
CA ILE A 108 -4.39 -10.15 10.23
C ILE A 108 -3.85 -10.29 11.66
N VAL A 109 -4.42 -9.56 12.62
CA VAL A 109 -4.08 -9.71 14.04
C VAL A 109 -4.52 -11.08 14.56
N ASP A 110 -5.71 -11.54 14.18
CA ASP A 110 -6.19 -12.89 14.54
C ASP A 110 -5.30 -13.98 13.92
N MET A 111 -4.78 -13.74 12.71
CA MET A 111 -3.96 -14.71 11.97
C MET A 111 -2.51 -14.78 12.44
N LEU A 112 -1.84 -13.65 12.66
CA LEU A 112 -0.39 -13.56 12.90
C LEU A 112 -0.01 -12.91 14.24
N GLY A 113 -0.92 -12.14 14.84
CA GLY A 113 -0.63 -11.26 15.97
C GLY A 113 0.05 -9.95 15.53
N THR A 114 -0.03 -8.93 16.38
CA THR A 114 0.45 -7.57 16.08
C THR A 114 1.96 -7.47 15.87
N GLY A 115 2.75 -8.30 16.56
CA GLY A 115 4.23 -8.30 16.46
C GLY A 115 4.79 -8.80 15.14
N LYS A 116 3.97 -9.37 14.26
CA LYS A 116 4.40 -9.97 12.98
C LYS A 116 3.84 -9.24 11.76
N VAL A 117 3.35 -8.03 11.93
CA VAL A 117 2.72 -7.25 10.87
C VAL A 117 3.29 -5.83 10.86
N LEU A 118 3.52 -5.30 9.67
CA LEU A 118 3.80 -3.90 9.39
C LEU A 118 2.82 -3.41 8.34
N LEU A 119 2.04 -2.38 8.67
CA LEU A 119 1.22 -1.67 7.72
C LEU A 119 2.02 -0.49 7.16
N VAL A 120 1.99 -0.30 5.85
CA VAL A 120 2.75 0.77 5.16
C VAL A 120 1.75 1.65 4.42
N THR A 121 1.81 2.96 4.68
CA THR A 121 0.95 3.93 4.00
C THR A 121 1.47 4.29 2.62
N PRO A 122 0.62 4.81 1.72
CA PRO A 122 1.10 5.48 0.52
C PRO A 122 2.12 6.58 0.86
N TYR A 123 3.10 6.78 -0.01
CA TYR A 123 3.99 7.94 0.00
C TYR A 123 3.38 9.09 -0.80
N ARG A 124 3.94 10.30 -0.68
CA ARG A 124 3.56 11.45 -1.51
C ARG A 124 3.95 11.22 -2.95
N HIS A 125 3.01 11.36 -3.87
CA HIS A 125 3.22 11.17 -5.31
C HIS A 125 2.39 12.18 -6.11
N ASN A 126 2.71 12.37 -7.39
CA ASN A 126 2.04 13.34 -8.26
C ASN A 126 0.81 12.78 -8.98
N GLY A 127 0.30 11.66 -8.53
CA GLY A 127 -0.75 10.97 -9.24
C GLY A 127 -0.24 10.20 -10.46
N ILE A 128 -1.10 9.36 -11.02
CA ILE A 128 -0.84 8.69 -12.30
C ILE A 128 -1.21 9.70 -13.40
N GLY A 129 -0.32 10.64 -13.68
CA GLY A 129 -0.56 11.65 -14.71
C GLY A 129 -0.89 11.00 -16.04
N ASN A 130 -1.83 11.55 -16.80
CA ASN A 130 -2.18 11.23 -18.19
C ASN A 130 -2.44 9.77 -18.61
N PHE A 131 -2.03 8.75 -17.83
CA PHE A 131 -2.07 7.36 -18.28
C PHE A 131 -3.50 6.77 -18.34
N TYR A 132 -4.44 7.31 -17.59
CA TYR A 132 -5.81 6.81 -17.52
C TYR A 132 -6.89 7.85 -17.86
N GLY A 133 -6.57 8.79 -18.73
CA GLY A 133 -7.59 9.63 -19.38
C GLY A 133 -8.49 10.43 -18.45
N GLY A 134 -7.96 11.00 -17.39
CA GLY A 134 -8.54 12.16 -16.71
C GLY A 134 -9.97 12.07 -16.20
N ARG A 135 -10.54 10.91 -15.98
CA ARG A 135 -11.97 10.80 -15.59
C ARG A 135 -12.28 11.21 -14.15
N HIS A 136 -11.27 11.35 -13.30
CA HIS A 136 -11.47 11.50 -11.85
C HIS A 136 -10.74 12.69 -11.22
N PHE A 137 -9.97 13.47 -12.00
CA PHE A 137 -9.21 14.60 -11.49
C PHE A 137 -9.40 15.82 -12.37
N GLU A 138 -9.69 16.98 -11.77
CA GLU A 138 -9.74 18.26 -12.51
C GLU A 138 -8.35 18.58 -13.07
N GLU A 139 -8.27 18.96 -14.35
CA GLU A 139 -7.01 19.20 -15.08
C GLU A 139 -6.11 20.28 -14.45
N SER A 140 -6.65 21.13 -13.60
CA SER A 140 -5.97 22.32 -13.08
C SER A 140 -5.00 22.08 -11.92
N ASN A 141 -5.03 20.90 -11.27
CA ASN A 141 -4.30 20.66 -10.01
C ASN A 141 -3.36 19.44 -10.05
N ARG A 142 -2.66 19.24 -11.15
CA ARG A 142 -1.82 18.05 -11.41
C ARG A 142 -0.56 17.91 -10.55
N HIS A 143 -0.38 18.67 -9.49
CA HIS A 143 0.94 18.78 -8.86
C HIS A 143 1.00 18.43 -7.39
N ASP A 144 -0.09 17.94 -6.77
CA ASP A 144 -0.05 17.69 -5.34
C ASP A 144 -0.96 16.53 -4.93
N THR A 145 -0.50 15.74 -3.95
CA THR A 145 -1.28 14.75 -3.23
C THR A 145 -2.43 15.36 -2.40
N ASP A 146 -2.50 16.67 -2.32
CA ASP A 146 -3.63 17.43 -1.77
C ASP A 146 -4.81 17.50 -2.74
N GLN A 147 -4.65 16.98 -3.96
CA GLN A 147 -5.72 16.91 -4.94
C GLN A 147 -6.84 15.99 -4.44
N LYS A 148 -8.07 16.48 -4.54
CA LYS A 148 -9.25 15.69 -4.20
C LYS A 148 -9.61 14.72 -5.32
N ASN A 149 -9.89 13.47 -4.95
CA ASN A 149 -10.41 12.47 -5.86
C ASN A 149 -11.90 12.73 -6.20
N PHE A 150 -12.48 11.84 -6.99
CA PHE A 150 -13.89 11.93 -7.40
C PHE A 150 -14.88 12.04 -6.21
N HIS A 151 -14.54 11.48 -5.06
CA HIS A 151 -15.37 11.55 -3.86
C HIS A 151 -15.05 12.76 -2.96
N GLY A 152 -14.15 13.65 -3.39
CA GLY A 152 -13.81 14.87 -2.66
C GLY A 152 -12.77 14.69 -1.56
N HIS A 153 -12.06 13.58 -1.51
CA HIS A 153 -11.03 13.24 -0.52
C HIS A 153 -9.63 13.36 -1.10
N CYS A 154 -8.67 13.86 -0.32
CA CYS A 154 -7.25 13.82 -0.65
C CYS A 154 -6.58 12.52 -0.16
N LEU A 155 -5.38 12.23 -0.66
CA LEU A 155 -4.63 11.01 -0.27
C LEU A 155 -4.32 10.98 1.22
N GLU A 156 -4.07 12.13 1.83
CA GLU A 156 -3.78 12.24 3.27
C GLU A 156 -4.93 11.69 4.13
N GLU A 157 -6.20 11.90 3.74
CA GLU A 157 -7.35 11.34 4.46
C GLU A 157 -7.35 9.79 4.44
N TYR A 158 -6.86 9.17 3.37
CA TYR A 158 -6.68 7.71 3.29
C TYR A 158 -5.53 7.24 4.20
N VAL A 159 -4.45 8.01 4.24
CA VAL A 159 -3.31 7.76 5.14
C VAL A 159 -3.75 7.86 6.60
N ASP A 160 -4.50 8.89 6.97
CA ASP A 160 -5.01 9.09 8.33
C ASP A 160 -5.87 7.91 8.80
N ILE A 161 -6.74 7.39 7.92
CA ILE A 161 -7.54 6.20 8.22
C ILE A 161 -6.65 4.98 8.46
N LEU A 162 -5.64 4.75 7.61
CA LEU A 162 -4.70 3.64 7.81
C LEU A 162 -4.00 3.73 9.17
N VAL A 163 -3.51 4.92 9.53
CA VAL A 163 -2.81 5.15 10.80
C VAL A 163 -3.76 4.97 11.99
N GLN A 164 -4.94 5.58 11.91
CA GLN A 164 -5.93 5.53 12.99
C GLN A 164 -6.42 4.11 13.23
N VAL A 165 -6.89 3.42 12.18
CA VAL A 165 -7.46 2.08 12.30
C VAL A 165 -6.40 1.07 12.73
N ALA A 166 -5.18 1.13 12.16
CA ALA A 166 -4.09 0.26 12.62
C ALA A 166 -3.76 0.49 14.10
N GLY A 167 -3.83 1.74 14.56
CA GLY A 167 -3.67 2.12 15.97
C GLY A 167 -4.70 1.46 16.89
N ASP A 168 -5.96 1.37 16.48
CA ASP A 168 -7.03 0.69 17.23
C ASP A 168 -6.70 -0.80 17.47
N TYR A 169 -5.94 -1.43 16.59
CA TYR A 169 -5.49 -2.82 16.67
C TYR A 169 -4.06 -2.99 17.17
N ASN A 170 -3.38 -1.93 17.58
CA ASN A 170 -1.95 -1.93 17.95
C ASN A 170 -1.04 -2.51 16.84
N ILE A 171 -1.38 -2.33 15.58
CA ILE A 171 -0.54 -2.71 14.45
C ILE A 171 0.46 -1.58 14.19
N PRO A 172 1.77 -1.88 14.11
CA PRO A 172 2.77 -0.91 13.72
C PRO A 172 2.52 -0.37 12.31
N VAL A 173 2.65 0.95 12.15
CA VAL A 173 2.53 1.64 10.86
C VAL A 173 3.85 2.31 10.50
N LEU A 174 4.30 2.11 9.26
CA LEU A 174 5.29 2.97 8.63
C LEU A 174 4.55 4.00 7.78
N ASN A 175 4.46 5.23 8.28
CA ASN A 175 3.83 6.34 7.56
C ASN A 175 4.81 6.92 6.54
N LEU A 176 4.81 6.39 5.31
CA LEU A 176 5.66 6.89 4.22
C LEU A 176 5.22 8.26 3.70
N HIS A 177 3.98 8.67 3.93
CA HIS A 177 3.47 9.97 3.53
C HIS A 177 4.20 11.12 4.25
N GLU A 178 4.63 10.88 5.50
CA GLU A 178 5.38 11.83 6.31
C GLU A 178 6.90 11.67 6.17
N GLN A 179 7.40 10.59 5.55
CA GLN A 179 8.82 10.37 5.41
C GLN A 179 9.46 11.38 4.44
N GLN A 180 10.60 11.90 4.84
CA GLN A 180 11.41 12.75 3.98
C GLN A 180 12.33 11.93 3.08
N GLY A 181 12.79 12.55 1.99
CA GLY A 181 13.77 11.94 1.08
C GLY A 181 13.17 11.20 -0.09
N PHE A 182 11.85 11.07 -0.17
CA PHE A 182 11.18 10.62 -1.40
C PHE A 182 10.77 11.83 -2.24
N ASP A 183 11.33 11.92 -3.43
CA ASP A 183 10.92 12.89 -4.44
C ASP A 183 10.38 12.12 -5.65
N TRP A 184 9.09 12.22 -5.91
CA TRP A 184 8.43 11.51 -6.99
C TRP A 184 9.05 11.80 -8.38
N LYS A 185 9.66 12.99 -8.59
CA LYS A 185 10.33 13.36 -9.84
C LYS A 185 11.59 12.54 -10.12
N ILE A 186 12.25 12.11 -9.05
CA ILE A 186 13.51 11.35 -9.11
C ILE A 186 13.25 9.86 -8.94
N HIS A 187 12.32 9.50 -8.05
CA HIS A 187 12.13 8.13 -7.56
C HIS A 187 10.99 7.38 -8.27
N THR A 188 10.30 8.00 -9.25
CA THR A 188 9.23 7.32 -9.96
C THR A 188 9.41 7.37 -11.48
N LEU A 189 8.70 6.46 -12.17
CA LEU A 189 8.66 6.38 -13.63
C LEU A 189 7.65 7.34 -14.25
N ASP A 190 6.53 7.55 -13.55
CA ASP A 190 5.33 8.20 -14.08
C ASP A 190 4.67 9.17 -13.08
N GLY A 191 5.35 9.46 -11.98
CA GLY A 191 4.85 10.27 -10.87
C GLY A 191 4.25 9.44 -9.73
N CYS A 192 4.04 8.13 -9.92
CA CYS A 192 3.45 7.23 -8.94
C CYS A 192 4.27 5.94 -8.75
N HIS A 193 4.59 5.22 -9.83
CA HIS A 193 5.28 3.93 -9.72
C HIS A 193 6.79 4.13 -9.53
N PRO A 194 7.39 3.53 -8.48
CA PRO A 194 8.81 3.69 -8.22
C PRO A 194 9.68 3.12 -9.35
N ASN A 195 10.74 3.83 -9.67
CA ASN A 195 11.86 3.30 -10.45
C ASN A 195 12.84 2.54 -9.52
N GLU A 196 13.99 2.09 -10.04
CA GLU A 196 14.97 1.37 -9.22
C GLU A 196 15.43 2.14 -7.99
N GLU A 197 15.66 3.45 -8.09
CA GLU A 197 16.06 4.29 -6.95
C GLU A 197 14.93 4.43 -5.94
N GLY A 198 13.68 4.58 -6.40
CA GLY A 198 12.49 4.58 -5.55
C GLY A 198 12.32 3.25 -4.80
N HIS A 199 12.56 2.12 -5.48
CA HIS A 199 12.53 0.80 -4.82
C HIS A 199 13.66 0.61 -3.82
N LYS A 200 14.85 1.13 -4.05
CA LYS A 200 15.96 1.14 -3.07
C LYS A 200 15.59 1.99 -1.84
N TRP A 201 15.00 3.15 -2.07
CA TRP A 201 14.52 4.00 -0.96
C TRP A 201 13.46 3.27 -0.13
N LEU A 202 12.44 2.69 -0.76
CA LEU A 202 11.40 1.89 -0.09
C LEU A 202 12.00 0.72 0.70
N ALA A 203 12.95 0.02 0.12
CA ALA A 203 13.64 -1.09 0.79
C ALA A 203 14.37 -0.63 2.05
N GLY A 204 15.00 0.54 2.01
CA GLY A 204 15.65 1.15 3.17
C GLY A 204 14.65 1.46 4.29
N GLN A 205 13.55 2.16 3.99
CA GLN A 205 12.55 2.56 4.99
C GLN A 205 11.83 1.35 5.61
N ILE A 206 11.33 0.45 4.77
CA ILE A 206 10.57 -0.73 5.20
C ILE A 206 11.50 -1.72 5.92
N GLY A 207 12.69 -1.97 5.38
CA GLY A 207 13.68 -2.88 5.97
C GLY A 207 14.12 -2.44 7.38
N GLN A 208 14.40 -1.16 7.58
CA GLN A 208 14.69 -0.60 8.90
C GLN A 208 13.53 -0.78 9.87
N SER A 209 12.30 -0.54 9.40
CA SER A 209 11.10 -0.72 10.23
C SER A 209 10.88 -2.17 10.64
N ILE A 210 11.22 -3.15 9.80
CA ILE A 210 11.14 -4.57 10.15
C ILE A 210 12.22 -4.94 11.16
N THR A 211 13.47 -4.53 10.93
CA THR A 211 14.62 -4.84 11.80
C THR A 211 14.43 -4.31 13.22
N ALA A 212 13.95 -3.08 13.35
CA ALA A 212 13.70 -2.45 14.65
C ALA A 212 12.63 -3.17 15.51
N ARG A 213 11.93 -4.16 14.96
CA ARG A 213 10.89 -4.95 15.65
C ARG A 213 11.29 -6.41 15.86
N ALA A 214 12.39 -6.84 15.27
CA ALA A 214 12.89 -8.22 15.40
C ALA A 214 13.79 -8.38 16.65
N ASP A 215 14.20 -7.28 17.25
CA ASP A 215 14.91 -7.17 18.53
C ASP A 215 13.93 -6.99 19.70
#